data_7981eef710bcc37310583de80dff8357
#
_entry.id   7981eef710bcc37310583de80dff8357
#
_cell.length_a   1.000
_cell.length_b   1.000
_cell.length_c   1.000
_cell.angle_alpha   90.00
_cell.angle_beta   90.00
_cell.angle_gamma   90.00
#
_symmetry.space_group_name_H-M   'P 1'
#
loop_
_entity.id
_entity.type
_entity.pdbx_description
1 polymer ?
#
loop_
_entity_poly.entity_id
_entity_poly.type
_entity_poly.pdbx_seq_one_letter_code
_entity_poly.pdbx_strand_id
1 'polypeptide(L)'
;MNDSLRILMLVLNATGRGTYWRAFHLGHGLVQRGHQVTLVTMSPSRHWPLHTYLDQGMTIVEAPDLLWGSLRSGWDLWASIRRIAWLRHHTFDLVHAFEARPTVLLPALYMQRRDVPLVMDWCDWFGQGGSVEERPNPLMRILLRPIETFFEERFRTRANGTTVICATLYQKAVELGVAPQTILHLRDGADTEGLQPHDRDAARGALGWPREVELIGYVGAIFRRDAELMARAFDRIRLARPAARLLLIGYVNAPIEQMVATPEAVIRTGTVDYADLNTYLAACDVCWLPLRDSGANRGRWPLKLNDYMAVGRPTIATAVGDVADVMRQYEVGILTPDTADDLASGVLALLADPERCARLSGNARRVAEQDFAWQWRAAKLEIFYADILKTHSRRKKACH
;
A
#
# COMPACT_ATOMS: atom_id res chain seq x y z
N MET A 1 -26.62 -12.71 13.17
CA MET A 1 -26.50 -12.68 11.70
C MET A 1 -26.33 -11.21 11.33
N ASN A 2 -25.17 -10.84 10.81
CA ASN A 2 -24.99 -9.47 10.30
C ASN A 2 -25.77 -9.38 8.98
N ASP A 3 -26.67 -8.39 8.87
CA ASP A 3 -27.38 -8.15 7.61
C ASP A 3 -26.34 -7.82 6.52
N SER A 4 -26.54 -8.36 5.32
CA SER A 4 -25.70 -8.08 4.15
C SER A 4 -25.73 -6.59 3.82
N LEU A 5 -24.58 -5.91 3.84
CA LEU A 5 -24.44 -4.49 3.54
C LEU A 5 -24.09 -4.29 2.07
N ARG A 6 -24.62 -3.22 1.47
CA ARG A 6 -24.22 -2.69 0.16
C ARG A 6 -23.19 -1.61 0.40
N ILE A 7 -21.92 -1.92 0.14
CA ILE A 7 -20.77 -1.07 0.44
C ILE A 7 -20.25 -0.46 -0.85
N LEU A 8 -20.15 0.86 -0.88
CA LEU A 8 -19.47 1.61 -1.94
C LEU A 8 -18.05 1.90 -1.52
N MET A 9 -17.08 1.46 -2.30
CA MET A 9 -15.66 1.82 -2.18
C MET A 9 -15.25 2.73 -3.33
N LEU A 10 -14.62 3.86 -3.02
CA LEU A 10 -14.18 4.85 -4.00
C LEU A 10 -12.67 4.99 -3.96
N VAL A 11 -12.00 4.76 -5.08
CA VAL A 11 -10.54 4.93 -5.20
C VAL A 11 -10.17 5.91 -6.31
N LEU A 12 -9.01 6.55 -6.16
CA LEU A 12 -8.51 7.51 -7.13
C LEU A 12 -7.64 6.89 -8.22
N ASN A 13 -7.01 5.74 -7.93
CA ASN A 13 -6.10 5.06 -8.86
C ASN A 13 -6.86 4.29 -9.94
N ALA A 14 -6.15 3.97 -11.01
CA ALA A 14 -6.66 3.04 -12.02
C ALA A 14 -6.65 1.59 -11.48
N THR A 15 -7.51 0.76 -12.07
CA THR A 15 -7.53 -0.69 -11.83
C THR A 15 -6.11 -1.26 -11.86
N GLY A 16 -5.77 -2.04 -10.83
CA GLY A 16 -4.47 -2.70 -10.70
C GLY A 16 -3.30 -1.81 -10.24
N ARG A 17 -3.57 -0.57 -9.74
CA ARG A 17 -2.49 0.35 -9.32
C ARG A 17 -2.75 1.02 -7.97
N GLY A 18 -1.70 1.17 -7.19
CA GLY A 18 -1.70 1.96 -5.94
C GLY A 18 -2.78 1.51 -4.95
N THR A 19 -3.54 2.47 -4.44
CA THR A 19 -4.61 2.27 -3.44
C THR A 19 -5.74 1.34 -3.91
N TYR A 20 -5.85 1.07 -5.25
CA TYR A 20 -6.78 0.08 -5.77
C TYR A 20 -6.62 -1.28 -5.07
N TRP A 21 -5.40 -1.75 -4.90
CA TRP A 21 -5.14 -3.07 -4.29
C TRP A 21 -5.61 -3.15 -2.83
N ARG A 22 -5.42 -2.06 -2.06
CA ARG A 22 -5.94 -1.99 -0.69
C ARG A 22 -7.47 -2.12 -0.67
N ALA A 23 -8.16 -1.33 -1.48
CA ALA A 23 -9.62 -1.37 -1.57
C ALA A 23 -10.12 -2.72 -2.13
N PHE A 24 -9.42 -3.28 -3.12
CA PHE A 24 -9.77 -4.55 -3.75
C PHE A 24 -9.70 -5.71 -2.74
N HIS A 25 -8.59 -5.87 -2.05
CA HIS A 25 -8.44 -6.96 -1.08
C HIS A 25 -9.37 -6.82 0.13
N LEU A 26 -9.56 -5.60 0.64
CA LEU A 26 -10.55 -5.35 1.69
C LEU A 26 -11.97 -5.65 1.21
N GLY A 27 -12.31 -5.20 0.00
CA GLY A 27 -13.61 -5.45 -0.63
C GLY A 27 -13.87 -6.92 -0.88
N HIS A 28 -12.89 -7.65 -1.41
CA HIS A 28 -12.98 -9.10 -1.61
C HIS A 28 -13.21 -9.83 -0.29
N GLY A 29 -12.43 -9.51 0.75
CA GLY A 29 -12.62 -10.09 2.08
C GLY A 29 -14.00 -9.79 2.68
N LEU A 30 -14.60 -8.63 2.39
CA LEU A 30 -15.99 -8.31 2.79
C LEU A 30 -17.03 -9.10 1.98
N VAL A 31 -16.78 -9.33 0.69
CA VAL A 31 -17.65 -10.22 -0.13
C VAL A 31 -17.65 -11.64 0.41
N GLN A 32 -16.49 -12.18 0.78
CA GLN A 32 -16.38 -13.50 1.42
C GLN A 32 -17.14 -13.58 2.76
N ARG A 33 -17.40 -12.43 3.40
CA ARG A 33 -18.19 -12.30 4.64
C ARG A 33 -19.68 -12.02 4.39
N GLY A 34 -20.12 -12.05 3.13
CA GLY A 34 -21.53 -11.95 2.74
C GLY A 34 -22.01 -10.54 2.39
N HIS A 35 -21.13 -9.55 2.27
CA HIS A 35 -21.49 -8.20 1.85
C HIS A 35 -21.48 -8.04 0.33
N GLN A 36 -22.21 -7.04 -0.18
CA GLN A 36 -22.20 -6.62 -1.57
C GLN A 36 -21.26 -5.41 -1.72
N VAL A 37 -20.16 -5.56 -2.41
CA VAL A 37 -19.17 -4.49 -2.58
C VAL A 37 -19.15 -4.00 -4.02
N THR A 38 -19.24 -2.67 -4.17
CA THR A 38 -19.02 -1.96 -5.43
C THR A 38 -17.78 -1.09 -5.30
N LEU A 39 -16.77 -1.37 -6.12
CA LEU A 39 -15.51 -0.62 -6.16
C LEU A 39 -15.49 0.27 -7.39
N VAL A 40 -15.55 1.60 -7.19
CA VAL A 40 -15.45 2.59 -8.26
C VAL A 40 -14.02 3.08 -8.36
N THR A 41 -13.42 2.86 -9.50
CA THR A 41 -12.02 3.13 -9.80
C THR A 41 -11.88 3.97 -11.06
N MET A 42 -10.66 4.28 -11.49
CA MET A 42 -10.35 4.92 -12.75
C MET A 42 -10.06 3.84 -13.81
N SER A 43 -10.56 4.03 -15.03
CA SER A 43 -10.26 3.11 -16.13
C SER A 43 -8.76 3.08 -16.47
N PRO A 44 -8.14 1.92 -16.62
CA PRO A 44 -6.76 1.81 -17.07
C PRO A 44 -6.61 2.23 -18.54
N SER A 45 -7.62 1.94 -19.36
CA SER A 45 -7.71 2.27 -20.77
C SER A 45 -8.81 3.33 -20.95
N ARG A 46 -8.47 4.55 -21.13
CA ARG A 46 -9.30 5.74 -21.36
C ARG A 46 -10.62 5.50 -22.13
N HIS A 47 -11.48 4.60 -21.67
CA HIS A 47 -12.83 4.41 -22.22
C HIS A 47 -13.71 5.58 -21.83
N TRP A 48 -14.42 6.16 -22.79
CA TRP A 48 -15.35 7.26 -22.56
C TRP A 48 -16.58 6.88 -21.71
N PRO A 49 -17.26 5.72 -21.93
CA PRO A 49 -18.32 5.26 -21.04
C PRO A 49 -17.77 4.68 -19.75
N LEU A 50 -18.59 4.64 -18.69
CA LEU A 50 -18.29 3.82 -17.53
C LEU A 50 -18.37 2.34 -17.93
N HIS A 51 -17.39 1.56 -17.52
CA HIS A 51 -17.35 0.13 -17.73
C HIS A 51 -17.60 -0.58 -16.41
N THR A 52 -18.57 -1.50 -16.38
CA THR A 52 -18.94 -2.26 -15.18
C THR A 52 -18.79 -3.76 -15.44
N TYR A 53 -18.11 -4.45 -14.54
CA TYR A 53 -17.93 -5.91 -14.60
C TYR A 53 -17.83 -6.50 -13.20
N LEU A 54 -17.90 -7.83 -13.11
CA LEU A 54 -17.71 -8.58 -11.86
C LEU A 54 -16.28 -9.10 -11.78
N ASP A 55 -15.64 -8.90 -10.63
CA ASP A 55 -14.33 -9.46 -10.31
C ASP A 55 -14.33 -9.94 -8.86
N GLN A 56 -14.02 -11.22 -8.65
CA GLN A 56 -14.03 -11.90 -7.34
C GLN A 56 -15.29 -11.60 -6.49
N GLY A 57 -16.46 -11.55 -7.13
CA GLY A 57 -17.73 -11.28 -6.48
C GLY A 57 -18.02 -9.80 -6.18
N MET A 58 -17.09 -8.90 -6.47
CA MET A 58 -17.30 -7.45 -6.41
C MET A 58 -17.79 -6.90 -7.74
N THR A 59 -18.63 -5.86 -7.68
CA THR A 59 -18.90 -5.02 -8.84
C THR A 59 -17.81 -3.97 -9.00
N ILE A 60 -17.03 -4.08 -10.07
CA ILE A 60 -16.02 -3.07 -10.42
C ILE A 60 -16.62 -2.08 -11.40
N VAL A 61 -16.46 -0.78 -11.14
CA VAL A 61 -16.94 0.31 -11.99
C VAL A 61 -15.77 1.20 -12.36
N GLU A 62 -15.31 1.11 -13.59
CA GLU A 62 -14.25 1.92 -14.14
C GLU A 62 -14.80 3.22 -14.69
N ALA A 63 -14.46 4.33 -14.06
CA ALA A 63 -14.87 5.65 -14.50
C ALA A 63 -13.84 6.25 -15.48
N PRO A 64 -14.30 6.90 -16.58
CA PRO A 64 -13.41 7.60 -17.49
C PRO A 64 -12.84 8.85 -16.84
N ASP A 65 -11.66 9.28 -17.29
CA ASP A 65 -11.07 10.58 -16.96
C ASP A 65 -10.57 11.30 -18.21
N LEU A 66 -10.43 12.63 -18.12
CA LEU A 66 -9.95 13.49 -19.21
C LEU A 66 -8.45 13.73 -19.14
N LEU A 67 -7.86 13.61 -17.96
CA LEU A 67 -6.44 13.84 -17.72
C LEU A 67 -5.58 12.69 -18.26
N TRP A 68 -4.27 12.91 -18.43
CA TRP A 68 -3.33 11.92 -18.95
C TRP A 68 -2.00 11.94 -18.20
N GLY A 69 -1.23 10.88 -18.36
CA GLY A 69 0.09 10.72 -17.75
C GLY A 69 0.04 10.88 -16.23
N SER A 70 0.95 11.63 -15.69
CA SER A 70 1.06 11.90 -14.24
C SER A 70 -0.08 12.74 -13.66
N LEU A 71 -0.87 13.40 -14.51
CA LEU A 71 -2.06 14.16 -14.09
C LEU A 71 -3.23 13.23 -13.72
N ARG A 72 -3.20 11.97 -14.15
CA ARG A 72 -4.18 10.95 -13.77
C ARG A 72 -3.96 10.49 -12.32
N SER A 73 -4.29 11.35 -11.39
CA SER A 73 -4.02 11.12 -9.95
C SER A 73 -5.16 11.61 -9.04
N GLY A 74 -6.41 11.54 -9.54
CA GLY A 74 -7.58 11.87 -8.74
C GLY A 74 -8.01 13.35 -8.77
N TRP A 75 -7.42 14.18 -9.62
CA TRP A 75 -7.75 15.62 -9.75
C TRP A 75 -8.78 15.94 -10.83
N ASP A 76 -9.26 14.96 -11.54
CA ASP A 76 -10.20 15.13 -12.66
C ASP A 76 -11.63 15.41 -12.16
N LEU A 77 -12.10 16.64 -12.32
CA LEU A 77 -13.46 17.04 -11.96
C LEU A 77 -14.52 16.38 -12.86
N TRP A 78 -14.19 16.10 -14.13
CA TRP A 78 -15.09 15.41 -15.03
C TRP A 78 -15.34 13.97 -14.56
N ALA A 79 -14.29 13.25 -14.17
CA ALA A 79 -14.43 11.93 -13.58
C ALA A 79 -15.32 11.97 -12.31
N SER A 80 -15.18 13.02 -11.49
CA SER A 80 -16.04 13.23 -10.32
C SER A 80 -17.52 13.38 -10.71
N ILE A 81 -17.82 14.18 -11.74
CA ILE A 81 -19.18 14.39 -12.27
C ILE A 81 -19.76 13.06 -12.80
N ARG A 82 -18.96 12.29 -13.55
CA ARG A 82 -19.39 11.00 -14.10
C ARG A 82 -19.70 10.00 -13.00
N ARG A 83 -18.86 9.92 -11.96
CA ARG A 83 -19.10 9.09 -10.79
C ARG A 83 -20.38 9.49 -10.06
N ILE A 84 -20.61 10.78 -9.82
CA ILE A 84 -21.83 11.28 -9.18
C ILE A 84 -23.07 10.99 -10.04
N ALA A 85 -22.99 11.17 -11.35
CA ALA A 85 -24.10 10.86 -12.26
C ALA A 85 -24.49 9.38 -12.19
N TRP A 86 -23.51 8.48 -12.13
CA TRP A 86 -23.75 7.05 -11.95
C TRP A 86 -24.37 6.74 -10.57
N LEU A 87 -23.85 7.36 -9.50
CA LEU A 87 -24.34 7.15 -8.12
C LEU A 87 -25.78 7.61 -7.90
N ARG A 88 -26.35 8.50 -8.76
CA ARG A 88 -27.75 8.93 -8.66
C ARG A 88 -28.74 7.76 -8.76
N HIS A 89 -28.37 6.72 -9.47
CA HIS A 89 -29.21 5.57 -9.76
C HIS A 89 -28.90 4.35 -8.88
N HIS A 90 -27.99 4.50 -7.89
CA HIS A 90 -27.54 3.42 -7.01
C HIS A 90 -27.72 3.79 -5.54
N THR A 91 -27.96 2.78 -4.72
CA THR A 91 -28.17 2.93 -3.28
C THR A 91 -27.16 2.07 -2.51
N PHE A 92 -26.58 2.64 -1.47
CA PHE A 92 -25.59 2.00 -0.63
C PHE A 92 -25.91 2.25 0.84
N ASP A 93 -25.46 1.35 1.71
CA ASP A 93 -25.64 1.44 3.16
C ASP A 93 -24.45 2.11 3.83
N LEU A 94 -23.29 2.10 3.16
CA LEU A 94 -22.05 2.74 3.63
C LEU A 94 -21.15 3.11 2.45
N VAL A 95 -20.43 4.22 2.57
CA VAL A 95 -19.37 4.65 1.64
C VAL A 95 -18.02 4.62 2.33
N HIS A 96 -17.03 3.97 1.74
CA HIS A 96 -15.63 4.03 2.13
C HIS A 96 -14.80 4.70 1.04
N ALA A 97 -14.29 5.89 1.34
CA ALA A 97 -13.52 6.74 0.45
C ALA A 97 -12.03 6.54 0.71
N PHE A 98 -11.30 5.98 -0.24
CA PHE A 98 -9.86 5.77 -0.15
C PHE A 98 -9.15 7.00 -0.70
N GLU A 99 -8.50 7.75 0.17
CA GLU A 99 -7.91 9.05 -0.07
C GLU A 99 -8.94 10.19 -0.14
N ALA A 100 -8.46 11.43 -0.34
CA ALA A 100 -9.29 12.63 -0.22
C ALA A 100 -9.25 13.55 -1.46
N ARG A 101 -8.76 13.08 -2.62
CA ARG A 101 -8.75 13.88 -3.84
C ARG A 101 -10.13 13.97 -4.49
N PRO A 102 -10.39 14.99 -5.35
CA PRO A 102 -11.73 15.29 -5.88
C PRO A 102 -12.50 14.11 -6.44
N THR A 103 -11.85 13.20 -7.20
CA THR A 103 -12.53 12.04 -7.81
C THR A 103 -13.07 11.04 -6.79
N VAL A 104 -12.59 11.08 -5.55
CA VAL A 104 -13.06 10.28 -4.43
C VAL A 104 -13.93 11.10 -3.50
N LEU A 105 -13.44 12.26 -3.09
CA LEU A 105 -14.09 13.09 -2.08
C LEU A 105 -15.46 13.62 -2.53
N LEU A 106 -15.58 14.15 -3.76
CA LEU A 106 -16.84 14.75 -4.21
C LEU A 106 -17.98 13.71 -4.33
N PRO A 107 -17.78 12.52 -4.93
CA PRO A 107 -18.76 11.44 -4.89
C PRO A 107 -19.10 10.97 -3.47
N ALA A 108 -18.11 10.86 -2.57
CA ALA A 108 -18.32 10.47 -1.19
C ALA A 108 -19.20 11.47 -0.43
N LEU A 109 -18.90 12.76 -0.54
CA LEU A 109 -19.73 13.84 0.05
C LEU A 109 -21.12 13.91 -0.56
N TYR A 110 -21.28 13.60 -1.86
CA TYR A 110 -22.59 13.48 -2.48
C TYR A 110 -23.42 12.37 -1.82
N MET A 111 -22.85 11.19 -1.57
CA MET A 111 -23.54 10.11 -0.88
C MET A 111 -23.83 10.44 0.58
N GLN A 112 -22.91 11.11 1.27
CA GLN A 112 -23.11 11.56 2.66
C GLN A 112 -24.30 12.54 2.76
N ARG A 113 -24.49 13.44 1.78
CA ARG A 113 -25.67 14.33 1.71
C ARG A 113 -26.99 13.57 1.50
N ARG A 114 -26.93 12.33 1.02
CA ARG A 114 -28.08 11.41 0.91
C ARG A 114 -28.22 10.52 2.14
N ASP A 115 -27.63 10.94 3.25
CA ASP A 115 -27.68 10.25 4.56
C ASP A 115 -27.02 8.86 4.56
N VAL A 116 -26.02 8.65 3.71
CA VAL A 116 -25.20 7.43 3.72
C VAL A 116 -23.94 7.68 4.57
N PRO A 117 -23.66 6.88 5.60
CA PRO A 117 -22.48 7.03 6.44
C PRO A 117 -21.19 6.95 5.63
N LEU A 118 -20.25 7.87 5.90
CA LEU A 118 -18.97 8.01 5.24
C LEU A 118 -17.83 7.56 6.14
N VAL A 119 -17.04 6.62 5.68
CA VAL A 119 -15.71 6.28 6.20
C VAL A 119 -14.67 6.84 5.24
N MET A 120 -13.64 7.51 5.75
CA MET A 120 -12.51 8.02 4.96
C MET A 120 -11.22 7.26 5.33
N ASP A 121 -10.59 6.65 4.35
CA ASP A 121 -9.29 6.01 4.51
C ASP A 121 -8.14 7.01 4.34
N TRP A 122 -7.05 6.77 5.05
CA TRP A 122 -5.82 7.55 4.96
C TRP A 122 -4.64 6.60 4.86
N CYS A 123 -4.23 6.29 3.63
CA CYS A 123 -3.20 5.28 3.36
C CYS A 123 -1.85 5.85 2.93
N ASP A 124 -1.78 7.14 2.63
CA ASP A 124 -0.52 7.84 2.38
C ASP A 124 -0.61 9.28 2.90
N TRP A 125 0.49 9.80 3.41
CA TRP A 125 0.59 11.23 3.75
C TRP A 125 1.04 12.01 2.52
N PHE A 126 0.10 12.69 1.85
CA PHE A 126 0.38 13.46 0.64
C PHE A 126 0.76 14.91 0.91
N GLY A 127 0.10 15.57 1.85
CA GLY A 127 0.21 17.00 2.13
C GLY A 127 1.53 17.44 2.75
N GLN A 128 1.51 18.59 3.39
CA GLN A 128 2.68 19.21 4.01
C GLN A 128 3.37 18.26 5.00
N GLY A 129 4.65 18.05 4.81
CA GLY A 129 5.48 17.11 5.58
C GLY A 129 5.46 15.68 5.03
N GLY A 130 4.55 15.35 4.10
CA GLY A 130 4.42 14.03 3.49
C GLY A 130 5.07 13.92 2.11
N SER A 131 4.48 13.12 1.22
CA SER A 131 5.06 12.77 -0.08
C SER A 131 5.18 13.93 -1.07
N VAL A 132 4.46 15.04 -0.86
CA VAL A 132 4.65 16.26 -1.64
C VAL A 132 6.10 16.77 -1.55
N GLU A 133 6.77 16.51 -0.42
CA GLU A 133 8.16 16.93 -0.20
C GLU A 133 9.19 16.09 -0.99
N GLU A 134 8.81 14.90 -1.41
CA GLU A 134 9.64 14.01 -2.23
C GLU A 134 9.60 14.33 -3.74
N ARG A 135 8.77 15.30 -4.16
CA ARG A 135 8.69 15.70 -5.57
C ARG A 135 9.99 16.40 -6.00
N PRO A 136 10.56 16.03 -7.15
CA PRO A 136 11.87 16.56 -7.58
C PRO A 136 11.82 18.06 -7.92
N ASN A 137 10.71 18.56 -8.45
CA ASN A 137 10.58 19.95 -8.85
C ASN A 137 10.13 20.83 -7.66
N PRO A 138 10.96 21.80 -7.19
CA PRO A 138 10.63 22.65 -6.04
C PRO A 138 9.42 23.57 -6.27
N LEU A 139 9.20 24.06 -7.49
CA LEU A 139 8.02 24.88 -7.81
C LEU A 139 6.73 24.07 -7.69
N MET A 140 6.76 22.82 -8.17
CA MET A 140 5.62 21.90 -8.01
C MET A 140 5.36 21.58 -6.54
N ARG A 141 6.38 21.45 -5.70
CA ARG A 141 6.20 21.27 -4.24
C ARG A 141 5.48 22.46 -3.63
N ILE A 142 5.94 23.69 -3.90
CA ILE A 142 5.35 24.92 -3.36
C ILE A 142 3.88 25.06 -3.79
N LEU A 143 3.58 24.78 -5.06
CA LEU A 143 2.23 24.92 -5.61
C LEU A 143 1.28 23.84 -5.07
N LEU A 144 1.72 22.59 -5.02
CA LEU A 144 0.86 21.45 -4.67
C LEU A 144 0.71 21.25 -3.15
N ARG A 145 1.70 21.68 -2.34
CA ARG A 145 1.65 21.54 -0.89
C ARG A 145 0.34 22.06 -0.27
N PRO A 146 -0.09 23.31 -0.47
CA PRO A 146 -1.34 23.79 0.12
C PRO A 146 -2.57 23.06 -0.43
N ILE A 147 -2.56 22.68 -1.70
CA ILE A 147 -3.68 22.00 -2.35
C ILE A 147 -3.85 20.58 -1.78
N GLU A 148 -2.77 19.80 -1.78
CA GLU A 148 -2.77 18.43 -1.22
C GLU A 148 -3.15 18.45 0.27
N THR A 149 -2.57 19.36 1.06
CA THR A 149 -2.87 19.52 2.49
C THR A 149 -4.34 19.87 2.72
N PHE A 150 -4.88 20.83 1.95
CA PHE A 150 -6.29 21.21 2.07
C PHE A 150 -7.24 20.03 1.85
N PHE A 151 -7.07 19.29 0.76
CA PHE A 151 -7.93 18.15 0.47
C PHE A 151 -7.74 17.01 1.46
N GLU A 152 -6.51 16.76 1.87
CA GLU A 152 -6.17 15.69 2.80
C GLU A 152 -6.74 15.93 4.21
N GLU A 153 -6.70 17.15 4.74
CA GLU A 153 -7.01 17.44 6.13
C GLU A 153 -8.43 17.99 6.35
N ARG A 154 -8.89 18.88 5.46
CA ARG A 154 -10.10 19.70 5.67
C ARG A 154 -11.38 18.93 5.89
N PHE A 155 -11.48 17.73 5.34
CA PHE A 155 -12.73 16.96 5.31
C PHE A 155 -12.75 15.77 6.28
N ARG A 156 -11.65 15.45 6.95
CA ARG A 156 -11.52 14.27 7.83
C ARG A 156 -12.52 14.29 8.98
N THR A 157 -12.71 15.41 9.62
CA THR A 157 -13.66 15.58 10.73
C THR A 157 -15.14 15.47 10.32
N ARG A 158 -15.44 15.46 9.01
CA ARG A 158 -16.80 15.27 8.49
C ARG A 158 -17.19 13.81 8.32
N ALA A 159 -16.21 12.90 8.28
CA ALA A 159 -16.46 11.47 8.17
C ALA A 159 -17.12 10.93 9.45
N ASN A 160 -17.93 9.90 9.29
CA ASN A 160 -18.50 9.15 10.41
C ASN A 160 -17.45 8.23 11.06
N GLY A 161 -16.46 7.80 10.27
CA GLY A 161 -15.30 7.04 10.71
C GLY A 161 -14.08 7.31 9.82
N THR A 162 -12.90 7.03 10.35
CA THR A 162 -11.63 7.17 9.63
C THR A 162 -10.82 5.89 9.78
N THR A 163 -10.34 5.31 8.68
CA THR A 163 -9.30 4.28 8.73
C THR A 163 -7.95 4.92 8.43
N VAL A 164 -6.91 4.53 9.16
CA VAL A 164 -5.55 5.03 8.97
C VAL A 164 -4.58 3.86 8.86
N ILE A 165 -3.60 3.98 7.96
CA ILE A 165 -2.70 2.88 7.67
C ILE A 165 -1.54 2.75 8.66
N CYS A 166 -1.18 3.81 9.35
CA CYS A 166 -0.06 3.87 10.27
C CYS A 166 -0.30 4.76 11.49
N ALA A 167 0.52 4.59 12.53
CA ALA A 167 0.43 5.35 13.77
C ALA A 167 0.64 6.86 13.56
N THR A 168 1.53 7.26 12.66
CA THR A 168 1.74 8.68 12.33
C THR A 168 0.46 9.35 11.83
N LEU A 169 -0.27 8.69 10.94
CA LEU A 169 -1.55 9.21 10.44
C LEU A 169 -2.67 9.13 11.48
N TYR A 170 -2.62 8.17 12.40
CA TYR A 170 -3.52 8.13 13.55
C TYR A 170 -3.36 9.38 14.41
N GLN A 171 -2.14 9.71 14.82
CA GLN A 171 -1.86 10.89 15.62
C GLN A 171 -2.28 12.18 14.90
N LYS A 172 -1.92 12.28 13.61
CA LYS A 172 -2.34 13.41 12.79
C LYS A 172 -3.86 13.54 12.67
N ALA A 173 -4.61 12.45 12.57
CA ALA A 173 -6.08 12.48 12.57
C ALA A 173 -6.64 13.02 13.89
N VAL A 174 -6.07 12.61 15.03
CA VAL A 174 -6.44 13.11 16.37
C VAL A 174 -6.13 14.61 16.49
N GLU A 175 -4.96 15.05 16.04
CA GLU A 175 -4.56 16.48 16.04
C GLU A 175 -5.49 17.34 15.19
N LEU A 176 -6.04 16.81 14.11
CA LEU A 176 -7.06 17.47 13.28
C LEU A 176 -8.46 17.48 13.92
N GLY A 177 -8.64 16.85 15.07
CA GLY A 177 -9.91 16.81 15.82
C GLY A 177 -10.82 15.64 15.44
N VAL A 178 -10.31 14.59 14.77
CA VAL A 178 -11.06 13.34 14.58
C VAL A 178 -11.12 12.62 15.94
N ALA A 179 -12.32 12.24 16.38
CA ALA A 179 -12.51 11.57 17.65
C ALA A 179 -11.84 10.19 17.66
N PRO A 180 -10.94 9.87 18.62
CA PRO A 180 -10.17 8.62 18.63
C PRO A 180 -11.02 7.35 18.50
N GLN A 181 -12.22 7.33 19.10
CA GLN A 181 -13.14 6.19 19.01
C GLN A 181 -13.76 5.98 17.63
N THR A 182 -13.58 6.93 16.70
CA THR A 182 -14.00 6.83 15.31
C THR A 182 -12.83 6.58 14.35
N ILE A 183 -11.64 6.25 14.87
CA ILE A 183 -10.46 5.95 14.09
C ILE A 183 -10.11 4.46 14.24
N LEU A 184 -9.98 3.77 13.11
CA LEU A 184 -9.45 2.41 13.06
C LEU A 184 -8.04 2.43 12.46
N HIS A 185 -7.02 2.01 13.23
CA HIS A 185 -5.69 1.74 12.70
C HIS A 185 -5.73 0.40 11.95
N LEU A 186 -5.63 0.46 10.62
CA LEU A 186 -5.80 -0.68 9.73
C LEU A 186 -4.66 -0.71 8.69
N ARG A 187 -3.56 -1.41 9.01
CA ARG A 187 -2.47 -1.68 8.06
C ARG A 187 -2.96 -2.55 6.91
N ASP A 188 -2.23 -2.54 5.80
CA ASP A 188 -2.49 -3.47 4.69
C ASP A 188 -2.32 -4.93 5.12
N GLY A 189 -2.98 -5.80 4.39
CA GLY A 189 -2.86 -7.24 4.55
C GLY A 189 -1.79 -7.85 3.65
N ALA A 190 -1.48 -9.12 3.90
CA ALA A 190 -0.66 -9.97 3.06
C ALA A 190 -1.55 -10.89 2.22
N ASP A 191 -1.22 -11.08 0.96
CA ASP A 191 -1.84 -12.10 0.11
C ASP A 191 -1.11 -13.43 0.34
N THR A 192 -1.62 -14.20 1.29
CA THR A 192 -1.03 -15.48 1.67
C THR A 192 -1.48 -16.66 0.82
N GLU A 193 -2.43 -16.42 -0.09
CA GLU A 193 -2.90 -17.43 -1.07
C GLU A 193 -2.14 -17.29 -2.39
N GLY A 194 -2.03 -16.07 -2.93
CA GLY A 194 -1.31 -15.79 -4.17
C GLY A 194 0.21 -15.81 -4.00
N LEU A 195 0.71 -15.41 -2.82
CA LEU A 195 2.14 -15.40 -2.50
C LEU A 195 2.45 -16.47 -1.44
N GLN A 196 3.31 -17.42 -1.79
CA GLN A 196 3.66 -18.55 -0.92
C GLN A 196 5.17 -18.81 -0.91
N PRO A 197 5.70 -19.41 0.16
CA PRO A 197 7.08 -19.89 0.20
C PRO A 197 7.33 -20.91 -0.90
N HIS A 198 8.38 -20.69 -1.69
CA HIS A 198 8.87 -21.65 -2.68
C HIS A 198 10.35 -21.91 -2.41
N ASP A 199 10.79 -23.09 -2.84
CA ASP A 199 12.21 -23.44 -2.80
C ASP A 199 13.03 -22.43 -3.64
N ARG A 200 14.08 -21.89 -3.04
CA ARG A 200 14.93 -20.86 -3.66
C ARG A 200 15.65 -21.37 -4.90
N ASP A 201 16.19 -22.57 -4.81
CA ASP A 201 17.00 -23.14 -5.89
C ASP A 201 16.11 -23.57 -7.07
N ALA A 202 14.89 -24.03 -6.79
CA ALA A 202 13.90 -24.30 -7.82
C ALA A 202 13.44 -23.00 -8.51
N ALA A 203 13.20 -21.91 -7.76
CA ALA A 203 12.85 -20.62 -8.30
C ALA A 203 13.97 -20.05 -9.19
N ARG A 204 15.23 -20.16 -8.76
CA ARG A 204 16.40 -19.78 -9.57
C ARG A 204 16.53 -20.60 -10.83
N GLY A 205 16.33 -21.92 -10.74
CA GLY A 205 16.31 -22.80 -11.91
C GLY A 205 15.26 -22.42 -12.93
N ALA A 206 14.05 -22.07 -12.50
CA ALA A 206 12.97 -21.58 -13.37
C ALA A 206 13.31 -20.26 -14.07
N LEU A 207 14.12 -19.40 -13.42
CA LEU A 207 14.58 -18.12 -13.97
C LEU A 207 15.89 -18.22 -14.74
N GLY A 208 16.52 -19.41 -14.82
CA GLY A 208 17.81 -19.62 -15.47
C GLY A 208 19.00 -18.98 -14.73
N TRP A 209 18.89 -18.78 -13.41
CA TRP A 209 19.92 -18.14 -12.59
C TRP A 209 20.77 -19.17 -11.84
N PRO A 210 22.09 -18.88 -11.63
CA PRO A 210 22.96 -19.75 -10.83
C PRO A 210 22.49 -19.86 -9.38
N ARG A 211 22.67 -21.03 -8.78
CA ARG A 211 22.27 -21.28 -7.37
C ARG A 211 23.16 -20.53 -6.38
N GLU A 212 24.41 -20.27 -6.74
CA GLU A 212 25.45 -19.69 -5.88
C GLU A 212 25.39 -18.15 -5.83
N VAL A 213 24.54 -17.51 -6.68
CA VAL A 213 24.42 -16.07 -6.68
C VAL A 213 23.67 -15.60 -5.42
N GLU A 214 24.19 -14.57 -4.75
CA GLU A 214 23.52 -13.94 -3.61
C GLU A 214 22.60 -12.85 -4.13
N LEU A 215 21.27 -13.05 -3.99
CA LEU A 215 20.26 -12.12 -4.50
C LEU A 215 19.61 -11.32 -3.38
N ILE A 216 19.70 -9.99 -3.49
CA ILE A 216 19.04 -9.04 -2.61
C ILE A 216 17.87 -8.43 -3.38
N GLY A 217 16.64 -8.74 -2.96
CA GLY A 217 15.43 -8.37 -3.69
C GLY A 217 14.81 -7.05 -3.25
N TYR A 218 14.32 -6.27 -4.21
CA TYR A 218 13.47 -5.10 -3.97
C TYR A 218 12.32 -5.04 -4.98
N VAL A 219 11.09 -4.76 -4.52
CA VAL A 219 9.88 -4.74 -5.36
C VAL A 219 9.32 -3.31 -5.52
N GLY A 220 9.04 -2.93 -6.76
CA GLY A 220 8.20 -1.78 -7.09
C GLY A 220 8.86 -0.41 -6.89
N ALA A 221 8.04 0.63 -6.87
CA ALA A 221 8.48 2.02 -6.83
C ALA A 221 9.26 2.38 -5.56
N ILE A 222 10.18 3.35 -5.71
CA ILE A 222 11.08 3.83 -4.64
C ILE A 222 11.21 5.34 -4.71
N PHE A 223 11.25 6.03 -3.57
CA PHE A 223 11.61 7.44 -3.54
C PHE A 223 13.10 7.64 -3.85
N ARG A 224 13.44 8.78 -4.44
CA ARG A 224 14.82 9.06 -4.87
C ARG A 224 15.83 8.92 -3.72
N ARG A 225 15.51 9.47 -2.53
CA ARG A 225 16.41 9.40 -1.36
C ARG A 225 16.61 7.98 -0.85
N ASP A 226 15.56 7.15 -0.90
CA ASP A 226 15.62 5.73 -0.55
C ASP A 226 16.47 4.96 -1.58
N ALA A 227 16.35 5.32 -2.87
CA ALA A 227 17.16 4.76 -3.95
C ALA A 227 18.66 5.10 -3.78
N GLU A 228 18.99 6.34 -3.41
CA GLU A 228 20.35 6.77 -3.11
C GLU A 228 20.94 6.06 -1.89
N LEU A 229 20.12 5.78 -0.87
CA LEU A 229 20.51 4.96 0.29
C LEU A 229 20.77 3.51 -0.14
N MET A 230 19.85 2.92 -0.93
CA MET A 230 19.98 1.57 -1.48
C MET A 230 21.28 1.40 -2.27
N ALA A 231 21.54 2.30 -3.21
CA ALA A 231 22.73 2.25 -4.06
C ALA A 231 24.02 2.27 -3.24
N ARG A 232 24.13 3.20 -2.31
CA ARG A 232 25.31 3.29 -1.44
C ARG A 232 25.50 2.05 -0.55
N ALA A 233 24.42 1.51 -0.02
CA ALA A 233 24.48 0.28 0.77
C ALA A 233 24.88 -0.93 -0.09
N PHE A 234 24.37 -1.01 -1.33
CA PHE A 234 24.72 -2.07 -2.26
C PHE A 234 26.21 -2.04 -2.63
N ASP A 235 26.79 -0.87 -2.86
CA ASP A 235 28.23 -0.73 -3.11
C ASP A 235 29.07 -1.27 -1.94
N ARG A 236 28.65 -1.02 -0.67
CA ARG A 236 29.29 -1.60 0.53
C ARG A 236 29.21 -3.13 0.54
N ILE A 237 28.03 -3.67 0.22
CA ILE A 237 27.83 -5.13 0.15
C ILE A 237 28.74 -5.74 -0.90
N ARG A 238 28.84 -5.12 -2.08
CA ARG A 238 29.68 -5.59 -3.19
C ARG A 238 31.19 -5.63 -2.85
N LEU A 239 31.65 -4.70 -2.04
CA LEU A 239 33.06 -4.73 -1.56
C LEU A 239 33.36 -5.99 -0.72
N ALA A 240 32.41 -6.43 0.12
CA ALA A 240 32.55 -7.61 0.96
C ALA A 240 32.13 -8.92 0.25
N ARG A 241 31.16 -8.85 -0.65
CA ARG A 241 30.54 -9.98 -1.37
C ARG A 241 30.48 -9.68 -2.89
N PRO A 242 31.56 -9.87 -3.64
CA PRO A 242 31.58 -9.59 -5.08
C PRO A 242 30.58 -10.40 -5.93
N ALA A 243 30.08 -11.52 -5.42
CA ALA A 243 29.04 -12.34 -6.06
C ALA A 243 27.60 -11.76 -5.88
N ALA A 244 27.37 -10.85 -4.93
CA ALA A 244 26.05 -10.31 -4.65
C ALA A 244 25.47 -9.56 -5.84
N ARG A 245 24.16 -9.72 -6.05
CA ARG A 245 23.37 -9.02 -7.09
C ARG A 245 22.17 -8.36 -6.45
N LEU A 246 21.82 -7.19 -6.98
CA LEU A 246 20.61 -6.46 -6.62
C LEU A 246 19.52 -6.79 -7.64
N LEU A 247 18.45 -7.43 -7.19
CA LEU A 247 17.29 -7.76 -8.02
C LEU A 247 16.19 -6.73 -7.83
N LEU A 248 15.90 -5.96 -8.87
CA LEU A 248 14.85 -4.96 -8.92
C LEU A 248 13.64 -5.55 -9.65
N ILE A 249 12.57 -5.86 -8.88
CA ILE A 249 11.40 -6.58 -9.38
C ILE A 249 10.27 -5.58 -9.67
N GLY A 250 9.67 -5.70 -10.86
CA GLY A 250 8.55 -4.86 -11.27
C GLY A 250 8.97 -3.45 -11.70
N TYR A 251 8.02 -2.51 -11.62
CA TYR A 251 8.27 -1.12 -11.99
C TYR A 251 9.06 -0.38 -10.91
N VAL A 252 10.37 -0.30 -11.06
CA VAL A 252 11.25 0.52 -10.21
C VAL A 252 11.56 1.82 -10.95
N ASN A 253 11.04 2.93 -10.45
CA ASN A 253 11.05 4.24 -11.12
C ASN A 253 12.37 5.02 -10.98
N ALA A 254 13.35 4.50 -10.24
CA ALA A 254 14.67 5.12 -10.07
C ALA A 254 15.73 4.42 -10.92
N PRO A 255 16.70 5.15 -11.51
CA PRO A 255 17.77 4.59 -12.31
C PRO A 255 18.93 4.10 -11.40
N ILE A 256 18.67 3.04 -10.63
CA ILE A 256 19.61 2.50 -9.62
C ILE A 256 20.95 2.14 -10.26
N GLU A 257 20.95 1.62 -11.50
CA GLU A 257 22.16 1.25 -12.26
C GLU A 257 23.12 2.44 -12.47
N GLN A 258 22.57 3.67 -12.50
CA GLN A 258 23.39 4.89 -12.63
C GLN A 258 23.89 5.40 -11.27
N MET A 259 23.44 4.81 -10.18
CA MET A 259 23.76 5.24 -8.81
C MET A 259 24.78 4.32 -8.13
N VAL A 260 25.01 3.12 -8.68
CA VAL A 260 25.93 2.13 -8.11
C VAL A 260 27.27 2.09 -8.85
N ALA A 261 28.31 1.65 -8.16
CA ALA A 261 29.66 1.52 -8.74
C ALA A 261 29.76 0.36 -9.77
N THR A 262 28.86 -0.64 -9.67
CA THR A 262 28.87 -1.87 -10.49
C THR A 262 27.49 -2.09 -11.14
N PRO A 263 27.13 -1.35 -12.19
CA PRO A 263 25.81 -1.44 -12.83
C PRO A 263 25.42 -2.86 -13.30
N GLU A 264 26.39 -3.65 -13.73
CA GLU A 264 26.21 -5.04 -14.20
C GLU A 264 25.82 -6.00 -13.06
N ALA A 265 25.93 -5.59 -11.82
CA ALA A 265 25.46 -6.34 -10.65
C ALA A 265 23.98 -6.09 -10.33
N VAL A 266 23.32 -5.17 -11.03
CA VAL A 266 21.91 -4.88 -10.88
C VAL A 266 21.13 -5.64 -11.96
N ILE A 267 20.17 -6.44 -11.53
CA ILE A 267 19.24 -7.17 -12.39
C ILE A 267 17.89 -6.47 -12.32
N ARG A 268 17.35 -6.05 -13.47
CA ARG A 268 16.02 -5.43 -13.54
C ARG A 268 15.07 -6.31 -14.32
N THR A 269 13.96 -6.73 -13.73
CA THR A 269 12.97 -7.57 -14.43
C THR A 269 12.08 -6.78 -15.38
N GLY A 270 11.94 -5.45 -15.18
CA GLY A 270 10.85 -4.70 -15.80
C GLY A 270 9.50 -5.03 -15.13
N THR A 271 8.40 -4.71 -15.83
CA THR A 271 7.05 -5.05 -15.33
C THR A 271 6.89 -6.56 -15.28
N VAL A 272 6.42 -7.06 -14.13
CA VAL A 272 6.20 -8.47 -13.85
C VAL A 272 4.71 -8.67 -13.57
N ASP A 273 4.14 -9.73 -14.10
CA ASP A 273 2.79 -10.14 -13.76
C ASP A 273 2.73 -10.63 -12.31
N TYR A 274 1.61 -10.37 -11.63
CA TYR A 274 1.49 -10.71 -10.22
C TYR A 274 1.68 -12.21 -9.95
N ALA A 275 1.28 -13.06 -10.88
CA ALA A 275 1.47 -14.51 -10.80
C ALA A 275 2.96 -14.92 -10.76
N ASP A 276 3.82 -14.16 -11.44
CA ASP A 276 5.26 -14.42 -11.50
C ASP A 276 6.04 -13.81 -10.33
N LEU A 277 5.45 -12.82 -9.64
CA LEU A 277 6.10 -12.13 -8.51
C LEU A 277 6.61 -13.12 -7.45
N ASN A 278 5.85 -14.17 -7.20
CA ASN A 278 6.20 -15.20 -6.23
C ASN A 278 7.54 -15.88 -6.57
N THR A 279 7.77 -16.22 -7.84
CA THR A 279 9.01 -16.86 -8.31
C THR A 279 10.22 -15.93 -8.12
N TYR A 280 10.09 -14.66 -8.48
CA TYR A 280 11.19 -13.69 -8.31
C TYR A 280 11.52 -13.46 -6.84
N LEU A 281 10.51 -13.31 -5.98
CA LEU A 281 10.72 -13.14 -4.55
C LEU A 281 11.31 -14.39 -3.91
N ALA A 282 10.85 -15.57 -4.32
CA ALA A 282 11.38 -16.84 -3.83
C ALA A 282 12.85 -17.08 -4.22
N ALA A 283 13.30 -16.54 -5.34
CA ALA A 283 14.70 -16.62 -5.77
C ALA A 283 15.67 -15.79 -4.92
N CYS A 284 15.18 -14.79 -4.15
CA CYS A 284 16.00 -13.94 -3.30
C CYS A 284 16.50 -14.68 -2.05
N ASP A 285 17.72 -14.36 -1.58
CA ASP A 285 18.21 -14.76 -0.27
C ASP A 285 17.58 -13.90 0.82
N VAL A 286 17.55 -12.59 0.57
CA VAL A 286 16.98 -11.58 1.47
C VAL A 286 16.24 -10.53 0.65
N CYS A 287 15.23 -9.90 1.24
CA CYS A 287 14.61 -8.71 0.69
C CYS A 287 14.97 -7.49 1.53
N TRP A 288 14.96 -6.30 0.96
CA TRP A 288 15.24 -5.13 1.75
C TRP A 288 14.26 -3.97 1.54
N LEU A 289 14.23 -3.10 2.54
CA LEU A 289 13.32 -1.98 2.62
C LEU A 289 14.06 -0.74 3.14
N PRO A 290 14.88 -0.11 2.30
CA PRO A 290 15.72 1.03 2.66
C PRO A 290 14.89 2.31 2.68
N LEU A 291 14.29 2.64 3.80
CA LEU A 291 13.50 3.85 3.99
C LEU A 291 14.34 4.91 4.68
N ARG A 292 14.45 6.11 4.08
CA ARG A 292 14.97 7.30 4.78
C ARG A 292 13.95 7.78 5.79
N ASP A 293 14.40 8.24 6.93
CA ASP A 293 13.51 8.82 7.93
C ASP A 293 12.95 10.16 7.44
N SER A 294 11.73 10.11 6.91
CA SER A 294 10.99 11.24 6.37
C SER A 294 9.50 11.12 6.69
N GLY A 295 8.77 12.25 6.65
CA GLY A 295 7.31 12.22 6.85
C GLY A 295 6.61 11.32 5.83
N ALA A 296 7.06 11.34 4.57
CA ALA A 296 6.54 10.47 3.53
C ALA A 296 6.65 8.97 3.88
N ASN A 297 7.79 8.54 4.43
CA ASN A 297 8.02 7.16 4.82
C ASN A 297 7.37 6.81 6.17
N ARG A 298 7.26 7.76 7.12
CA ARG A 298 6.52 7.56 8.37
C ARG A 298 5.01 7.52 8.17
N GLY A 299 4.51 8.23 7.16
CA GLY A 299 3.08 8.39 6.86
C GLY A 299 2.51 7.35 5.89
N ARG A 300 3.15 6.20 5.72
CA ARG A 300 2.68 5.10 4.87
C ARG A 300 2.98 3.72 5.46
N TRP A 301 2.35 2.71 4.89
CA TRP A 301 2.71 1.32 5.09
C TRP A 301 3.20 0.73 3.77
N PRO A 302 4.46 0.25 3.67
CA PRO A 302 4.98 -0.32 2.43
C PRO A 302 4.45 -1.74 2.22
N LEU A 303 3.51 -1.91 1.28
CA LEU A 303 2.86 -3.20 0.98
C LEU A 303 3.88 -4.32 0.68
N LYS A 304 5.01 -3.98 0.07
CA LYS A 304 6.10 -4.94 -0.22
C LYS A 304 6.62 -5.70 1.00
N LEU A 305 6.53 -5.13 2.22
CA LEU A 305 6.87 -5.86 3.44
C LEU A 305 5.92 -7.06 3.64
N ASN A 306 4.63 -6.86 3.34
CA ASN A 306 3.65 -7.94 3.41
C ASN A 306 3.94 -9.03 2.36
N ASP A 307 4.34 -8.65 1.15
CA ASP A 307 4.72 -9.59 0.09
C ASP A 307 5.95 -10.40 0.51
N TYR A 308 6.98 -9.75 1.09
CA TYR A 308 8.17 -10.41 1.61
C TYR A 308 7.83 -11.40 2.74
N MET A 309 6.95 -10.99 3.66
CA MET A 309 6.47 -11.87 4.72
C MET A 309 5.67 -13.06 4.17
N ALA A 310 4.80 -12.82 3.17
CA ALA A 310 3.98 -13.86 2.56
C ALA A 310 4.82 -14.97 1.90
N VAL A 311 5.89 -14.60 1.18
CA VAL A 311 6.82 -15.58 0.59
C VAL A 311 7.86 -16.10 1.58
N GLY A 312 7.81 -15.69 2.84
CA GLY A 312 8.76 -16.14 3.86
C GLY A 312 10.19 -15.68 3.58
N ARG A 313 10.40 -14.45 3.07
CA ARG A 313 11.76 -13.91 2.90
C ARG A 313 12.08 -12.93 4.01
N PRO A 314 13.23 -13.12 4.69
CA PRO A 314 13.62 -12.22 5.76
C PRO A 314 13.96 -10.85 5.17
N THR A 315 13.53 -9.81 5.87
CA THR A 315 13.66 -8.43 5.40
C THR A 315 14.72 -7.68 6.19
N ILE A 316 15.60 -6.96 5.50
CA ILE A 316 16.42 -5.93 6.13
C ILE A 316 15.73 -4.59 5.88
N ALA A 317 15.36 -3.89 6.95
CA ALA A 317 14.68 -2.61 6.86
C ALA A 317 15.34 -1.57 7.76
N THR A 318 15.26 -0.33 7.36
CA THR A 318 15.59 0.79 8.24
C THR A 318 14.49 1.02 9.28
N ALA A 319 14.87 1.47 10.48
CA ALA A 319 13.94 1.64 11.61
C ALA A 319 13.08 2.90 11.47
N VAL A 320 12.12 2.88 10.51
CA VAL A 320 11.25 4.02 10.19
C VAL A 320 9.78 3.66 10.35
N GLY A 321 9.04 4.50 11.06
CA GLY A 321 7.58 4.39 11.22
C GLY A 321 7.13 3.02 11.74
N ASP A 322 5.92 2.63 11.35
CA ASP A 322 5.30 1.36 11.78
C ASP A 322 6.06 0.10 11.33
N VAL A 323 6.92 0.19 10.32
CA VAL A 323 7.80 -0.93 9.90
C VAL A 323 8.71 -1.33 11.05
N ALA A 324 9.29 -0.35 11.75
CA ALA A 324 10.15 -0.60 12.89
C ALA A 324 9.43 -1.35 14.01
N ASP A 325 8.20 -0.95 14.32
CA ASP A 325 7.42 -1.55 15.40
C ASP A 325 7.03 -2.99 15.08
N VAL A 326 6.57 -3.25 13.86
CA VAL A 326 6.21 -4.60 13.40
C VAL A 326 7.42 -5.52 13.37
N MET A 327 8.55 -5.06 12.86
CA MET A 327 9.75 -5.89 12.80
C MET A 327 10.33 -6.20 14.19
N ARG A 328 10.24 -5.27 15.16
CA ARG A 328 10.63 -5.53 16.56
C ARG A 328 9.67 -6.53 17.22
N GLN A 329 8.37 -6.37 17.00
CA GLN A 329 7.35 -7.22 17.62
C GLN A 329 7.41 -8.67 17.15
N TYR A 330 7.67 -8.89 15.87
CA TYR A 330 7.48 -10.19 15.23
C TYR A 330 8.78 -10.88 14.79
N GLU A 331 9.91 -10.20 14.86
CA GLU A 331 11.22 -10.73 14.43
C GLU A 331 11.17 -11.30 12.99
N VAL A 332 10.68 -10.52 12.03
CA VAL A 332 10.56 -10.95 10.63
C VAL A 332 11.76 -10.55 9.77
N GLY A 333 12.82 -10.04 10.39
CA GLY A 333 14.02 -9.58 9.70
C GLY A 333 14.97 -8.83 10.63
N ILE A 334 15.83 -8.00 10.05
CA ILE A 334 16.79 -7.14 10.77
C ILE A 334 16.41 -5.67 10.59
N LEU A 335 16.33 -4.94 11.70
CA LEU A 335 16.23 -3.49 11.71
C LEU A 335 17.59 -2.85 11.81
N THR A 336 17.81 -1.80 11.02
CA THR A 336 19.03 -0.99 11.03
C THR A 336 18.69 0.50 11.13
N PRO A 337 19.64 1.35 11.56
CA PRO A 337 19.59 2.77 11.28
C PRO A 337 19.50 3.05 9.77
N ASP A 338 19.07 4.26 9.37
CA ASP A 338 18.94 4.65 7.95
C ASP A 338 20.24 5.14 7.34
N THR A 339 21.35 4.43 7.61
CA THR A 339 22.66 4.65 7.01
C THR A 339 23.03 3.52 6.05
N ALA A 340 23.89 3.83 5.07
CA ALA A 340 24.32 2.85 4.08
C ALA A 340 25.16 1.72 4.71
N ASP A 341 25.99 2.05 5.69
CA ASP A 341 26.88 1.10 6.36
C ASP A 341 26.08 0.13 7.25
N ASP A 342 25.11 0.64 8.01
CA ASP A 342 24.25 -0.20 8.86
C ASP A 342 23.36 -1.13 8.02
N LEU A 343 22.76 -0.58 6.94
CA LEU A 343 21.91 -1.36 6.04
C LEU A 343 22.72 -2.48 5.35
N ALA A 344 23.94 -2.18 4.90
CA ALA A 344 24.85 -3.18 4.33
C ALA A 344 25.24 -4.24 5.36
N SER A 345 25.58 -3.82 6.59
CA SER A 345 25.93 -4.75 7.68
C SER A 345 24.79 -5.70 8.00
N GLY A 346 23.53 -5.23 8.01
CA GLY A 346 22.34 -6.06 8.20
C GLY A 346 22.19 -7.13 7.11
N VAL A 347 22.40 -6.78 5.84
CA VAL A 347 22.39 -7.73 4.73
C VAL A 347 23.51 -8.76 4.88
N LEU A 348 24.75 -8.31 5.11
CA LEU A 348 25.92 -9.18 5.27
C LEU A 348 25.75 -10.17 6.44
N ALA A 349 25.14 -9.71 7.53
CA ALA A 349 24.88 -10.56 8.69
C ALA A 349 23.89 -11.70 8.36
N LEU A 350 22.85 -11.46 7.57
CA LEU A 350 21.92 -12.52 7.15
C LEU A 350 22.53 -13.46 6.11
N LEU A 351 23.30 -12.94 5.16
CA LEU A 351 23.97 -13.76 4.15
C LEU A 351 25.05 -14.68 4.78
N ALA A 352 25.57 -14.32 5.95
CA ALA A 352 26.56 -15.11 6.67
C ALA A 352 25.96 -16.14 7.67
N ASP A 353 24.64 -16.05 7.95
CA ASP A 353 23.97 -16.87 8.98
C ASP A 353 22.69 -17.54 8.41
N PRO A 354 22.82 -18.69 7.74
CA PRO A 354 21.68 -19.41 7.16
C PRO A 354 20.64 -19.86 8.19
N GLU A 355 21.05 -20.19 9.41
CA GLU A 355 20.13 -20.64 10.47
C GLU A 355 19.23 -19.47 10.91
N ARG A 356 19.83 -18.31 11.14
CA ARG A 356 19.09 -17.08 11.44
C ARG A 356 18.18 -16.70 10.29
N CYS A 357 18.65 -16.79 9.04
CA CYS A 357 17.87 -16.53 7.85
C CYS A 357 16.62 -17.43 7.81
N ALA A 358 16.78 -18.74 8.00
CA ALA A 358 15.68 -19.70 8.02
C ALA A 358 14.67 -19.43 9.16
N ARG A 359 15.14 -19.10 10.36
CA ARG A 359 14.28 -18.75 11.50
C ARG A 359 13.43 -17.50 11.21
N LEU A 360 14.05 -16.44 10.70
CA LEU A 360 13.35 -15.19 10.35
C LEU A 360 12.38 -15.40 9.18
N SER A 361 12.72 -16.25 8.20
CA SER A 361 11.83 -16.68 7.11
C SER A 361 10.57 -17.35 7.64
N GLY A 362 10.71 -18.31 8.55
CA GLY A 362 9.58 -18.99 9.18
C GLY A 362 8.70 -18.05 10.00
N ASN A 363 9.30 -17.12 10.74
CA ASN A 363 8.56 -16.09 11.45
C ASN A 363 7.77 -15.18 10.49
N ALA A 364 8.40 -14.73 9.41
CA ALA A 364 7.77 -13.86 8.41
C ALA A 364 6.51 -14.51 7.83
N ARG A 365 6.60 -15.76 7.37
CA ARG A 365 5.44 -16.50 6.85
C ARG A 365 4.34 -16.67 7.87
N ARG A 366 4.67 -17.13 9.08
CA ARG A 366 3.70 -17.32 10.15
C ARG A 366 2.97 -16.03 10.49
N VAL A 367 3.67 -14.92 10.57
CA VAL A 367 3.08 -13.59 10.86
C VAL A 367 2.18 -13.13 9.72
N ALA A 368 2.57 -13.36 8.46
CA ALA A 368 1.72 -13.07 7.30
C ALA A 368 0.38 -13.80 7.40
N GLU A 369 0.39 -15.08 7.73
CA GLU A 369 -0.83 -15.90 7.83
C GLU A 369 -1.70 -15.56 9.04
N GLN A 370 -1.09 -15.43 10.22
CA GLN A 370 -1.82 -15.32 11.47
C GLN A 370 -2.27 -13.89 11.80
N ASP A 371 -1.46 -12.88 11.44
CA ASP A 371 -1.69 -11.51 11.86
C ASP A 371 -1.95 -10.54 10.69
N PHE A 372 -1.39 -10.81 9.50
CA PHE A 372 -1.45 -9.88 8.38
C PHE A 372 -2.33 -10.30 7.21
N ALA A 373 -2.85 -11.53 7.12
CA ALA A 373 -3.71 -11.93 6.01
C ALA A 373 -4.90 -10.97 5.82
N TRP A 374 -5.25 -10.67 4.57
CA TRP A 374 -6.32 -9.74 4.22
C TRP A 374 -7.67 -10.09 4.86
N GLN A 375 -7.95 -11.37 5.06
CA GLN A 375 -9.17 -11.81 5.75
C GLN A 375 -9.32 -11.23 7.15
N TRP A 376 -8.22 -11.11 7.90
CA TRP A 376 -8.25 -10.50 9.25
C TRP A 376 -8.44 -8.99 9.19
N ARG A 377 -7.91 -8.34 8.14
CA ARG A 377 -8.13 -6.91 7.90
C ARG A 377 -9.59 -6.63 7.57
N ALA A 378 -10.20 -7.43 6.68
CA ALA A 378 -11.61 -7.33 6.34
C ALA A 378 -12.52 -7.58 7.54
N ALA A 379 -12.20 -8.57 8.39
CA ALA A 379 -12.94 -8.83 9.62
C ALA A 379 -12.94 -7.63 10.60
N LYS A 380 -11.77 -7.01 10.80
CA LYS A 380 -11.66 -5.79 11.63
C LYS A 380 -12.45 -4.62 11.04
N LEU A 381 -12.41 -4.48 9.72
CA LEU A 381 -13.12 -3.42 9.01
C LEU A 381 -14.65 -3.62 9.10
N GLU A 382 -15.15 -4.86 9.00
CA GLU A 382 -16.57 -5.18 9.17
C GLU A 382 -17.09 -4.77 10.56
N ILE A 383 -16.35 -5.11 11.62
CA ILE A 383 -16.70 -4.71 12.99
C ILE A 383 -16.76 -3.18 13.10
N PHE A 384 -15.79 -2.49 12.54
CA PHE A 384 -15.75 -1.03 12.51
C PHE A 384 -16.95 -0.43 11.76
N TYR A 385 -17.32 -1.00 10.62
CA TYR A 385 -18.51 -0.56 9.88
C TYR A 385 -19.81 -0.74 10.70
N ALA A 386 -19.94 -1.87 11.38
CA ALA A 386 -21.10 -2.11 12.25
C ALA A 386 -21.24 -1.04 13.36
N ASP A 387 -20.12 -0.65 13.97
CA ASP A 387 -20.12 0.41 15.00
C ASP A 387 -20.47 1.79 14.44
N ILE A 388 -19.95 2.12 13.23
CA ILE A 388 -20.29 3.37 12.55
C ILE A 388 -21.78 3.43 12.19
N LEU A 389 -22.34 2.35 11.62
CA LEU A 389 -23.76 2.25 11.28
C LEU A 389 -24.66 2.38 12.51
N LYS A 390 -24.30 1.69 13.60
CA LYS A 390 -25.04 1.76 14.87
C LYS A 390 -25.04 3.19 15.46
N THR A 391 -23.90 3.87 15.40
CA THR A 391 -23.77 5.25 15.86
C THR A 391 -24.56 6.22 14.99
N HIS A 392 -24.50 6.05 13.67
CA HIS A 392 -25.27 6.86 12.71
C HIS A 392 -26.78 6.72 12.94
N SER A 393 -27.28 5.48 13.08
CA SER A 393 -28.70 5.19 13.35
C SER A 393 -29.20 5.78 14.68
N ARG A 394 -28.37 5.78 15.72
CA ARG A 394 -28.71 6.40 17.01
C ARG A 394 -28.83 7.93 16.91
N ARG A 395 -27.90 8.58 16.19
CA ARG A 395 -27.97 10.04 15.95
C ARG A 395 -29.24 10.43 15.21
N LYS A 396 -29.64 9.64 14.21
CA LYS A 396 -30.87 9.88 13.45
C LYS A 396 -32.13 9.79 14.32
N LYS A 397 -32.19 8.79 15.19
CA LYS A 397 -33.32 8.64 16.15
C LYS A 397 -33.36 9.76 17.21
N ALA A 398 -32.25 10.36 17.54
CA ALA A 398 -32.17 11.47 18.49
C ALA A 398 -32.53 12.83 17.89
N CYS A 399 -32.55 12.96 16.54
CA CYS A 399 -32.94 14.20 15.84
C CYS A 399 -34.39 14.18 15.35
N HIS A 400 -35.12 13.09 15.53
CA HIS A 400 -36.58 12.94 15.33
C HIS A 400 -37.30 12.76 16.66
#